data_7978fe35a8fb5e0541cd6e09ec504d5f
#
_entry.id   7978fe35a8fb5e0541cd6e09ec504d5f
#
_cell.length_a   1.000
_cell.length_b   1.000
_cell.length_c   1.000
_cell.angle_alpha   90.00
_cell.angle_beta   90.00
_cell.angle_gamma   90.00
#
_symmetry.space_group_name_H-M   'P 1'
#
loop_
_entity.id
_entity.type
_entity.pdbx_description
1 polymer ?
#
loop_
_entity_poly.entity_id
_entity_poly.type
_entity_poly.pdbx_seq_one_letter_code
_entity_poly.pdbx_strand_id
1 'polypeptide(L)'
;YIPNVKMSSSESFFDKLKKDVSNYPEYKGELYLEKHQGTYTTQGKVKKNNKECERLLHFAEWICTMAYMQGKEYPHKELEEIWKEVLLYQFHDILPGSSIHRVYEECNARYEILKAKLNCIIDAAVSYLRNDENSYFAVNSIDFERSGYAKHNGEWYKYSLAPYSACKLEKANLPVSLHFSKNVIENEHFKVEFDNKGQIEKILDKHNDYNCVSSSFNAVRIYKDRFVHPYNAWDIDINYTKHKPRNMKLKTSREYIDGNSVIRENEFSYNKSSLKQKIILTQNSPYIKVENEVSWHETHKMLRIDAYPKNFSDKVLCDIQFGNIERSTKTDNKIDYAQFEIPAHKWVDVYDGKYGVAILNDCKYGHRVKDGLISLNCLRSPVYPDKTADRGEHFFTYAIYPHSKKPMESELVKIGYELNNPLRIYKGSLDIKPIFNCDNSNIIIETVFVNDKGNIAVRMYETAGIKTVARVKANINFISVKQTDMLFENAVDVDLDAMTFKPFEIKTLEVKR
;
A
#
# COMPACT_ATOMS: atom_id res chain seq x y z
N TYR A 1 32.24 -39.72 19.81
CA TYR A 1 32.94 -38.42 19.77
C TYR A 1 31.97 -37.37 20.27
N ILE A 2 32.27 -36.77 21.42
CA ILE A 2 31.53 -35.64 21.95
C ILE A 2 32.34 -34.41 21.54
N PRO A 3 31.80 -33.46 20.72
CA PRO A 3 32.52 -32.26 20.35
C PRO A 3 32.77 -31.39 21.59
N ASN A 4 33.92 -30.74 21.64
CA ASN A 4 34.21 -29.74 22.66
C ASN A 4 33.33 -28.52 22.47
N VAL A 5 32.32 -28.35 23.32
CA VAL A 5 31.42 -27.20 23.31
C VAL A 5 31.94 -26.16 24.31
N LYS A 6 32.09 -24.93 23.85
CA LYS A 6 32.53 -23.82 24.67
C LYS A 6 31.58 -22.64 24.53
N MET A 7 31.19 -22.05 25.64
CA MET A 7 30.42 -20.79 25.64
C MET A 7 31.28 -19.68 25.07
N SER A 8 30.72 -18.85 24.18
CA SER A 8 31.41 -17.74 23.52
C SER A 8 30.47 -16.55 23.31
N SER A 9 31.00 -15.36 23.03
CA SER A 9 30.21 -14.22 22.59
C SER A 9 29.98 -14.28 21.07
N SER A 10 28.93 -13.62 20.61
CA SER A 10 28.63 -13.48 19.19
C SER A 10 29.78 -12.81 18.43
N GLU A 11 30.40 -11.79 19.00
CA GLU A 11 31.56 -11.12 18.43
C GLU A 11 32.71 -12.09 18.16
N SER A 12 33.09 -12.87 19.19
CA SER A 12 34.16 -13.87 19.06
C SER A 12 33.86 -14.94 18.02
N PHE A 13 32.59 -15.30 17.85
CA PHE A 13 32.14 -16.24 16.82
C PHE A 13 32.33 -15.62 15.42
N PHE A 14 31.81 -14.42 15.21
CA PHE A 14 31.92 -13.74 13.90
C PHE A 14 33.34 -13.35 13.54
N ASP A 15 34.18 -12.98 14.50
CA ASP A 15 35.59 -12.71 14.23
C ASP A 15 36.37 -13.95 13.78
N LYS A 16 36.02 -15.13 14.29
CA LYS A 16 36.58 -16.39 13.80
C LYS A 16 36.03 -16.72 12.40
N LEU A 17 34.73 -16.55 12.20
CA LEU A 17 34.08 -16.79 10.92
C LEU A 17 34.66 -15.91 9.80
N LYS A 18 34.92 -14.63 10.07
CA LYS A 18 35.54 -13.69 9.11
C LYS A 18 36.88 -14.17 8.57
N LYS A 19 37.63 -14.98 9.33
CA LYS A 19 38.94 -15.51 8.89
C LYS A 19 38.79 -16.58 7.80
N ASP A 20 37.61 -17.22 7.71
CA ASP A 20 37.34 -18.31 6.78
C ASP A 20 36.35 -17.95 5.66
N VAL A 21 35.96 -16.67 5.59
CA VAL A 21 34.89 -16.16 4.66
C VAL A 21 35.17 -16.47 3.20
N SER A 22 36.45 -16.54 2.77
CA SER A 22 36.81 -16.86 1.38
C SER A 22 36.35 -18.24 0.88
N ASN A 23 35.97 -19.14 1.81
CA ASN A 23 35.55 -20.50 1.51
C ASN A 23 34.03 -20.70 1.48
N TYR A 24 33.24 -19.66 1.75
CA TYR A 24 31.79 -19.75 1.78
C TYR A 24 31.16 -19.25 0.47
N PRO A 25 30.04 -19.88 0.03
CA PRO A 25 29.34 -19.41 -1.14
C PRO A 25 28.71 -18.03 -0.88
N GLU A 26 28.80 -17.14 -1.86
CA GLU A 26 28.13 -15.84 -1.85
C GLU A 26 26.70 -15.98 -2.37
N TYR A 27 25.72 -15.47 -1.63
CA TYR A 27 24.33 -15.34 -2.07
C TYR A 27 24.01 -13.87 -2.32
N LYS A 28 23.44 -13.57 -3.51
CA LYS A 28 22.93 -12.24 -3.87
C LYS A 28 21.44 -12.32 -4.11
N GLY A 29 20.65 -11.53 -3.40
CA GLY A 29 19.21 -11.46 -3.55
C GLY A 29 18.48 -11.36 -2.22
N GLU A 30 17.18 -11.55 -2.26
CA GLU A 30 16.33 -11.55 -1.08
C GLU A 30 16.55 -12.83 -0.26
N LEU A 31 16.80 -12.68 1.04
CA LEU A 31 16.82 -13.79 1.99
C LEU A 31 15.37 -14.15 2.36
N TYR A 32 14.71 -14.88 1.47
CA TYR A 32 13.33 -15.31 1.67
C TYR A 32 13.27 -16.47 2.68
N LEU A 33 12.41 -16.34 3.70
CA LEU A 33 12.14 -17.41 4.65
C LEU A 33 11.03 -18.32 4.08
N GLU A 34 11.32 -19.61 3.90
CA GLU A 34 10.38 -20.62 3.34
C GLU A 34 9.31 -21.08 4.34
N LYS A 35 9.24 -20.43 5.48
CA LYS A 35 8.23 -20.63 6.54
C LYS A 35 7.56 -19.32 6.87
N HIS A 36 6.51 -19.39 7.69
CA HIS A 36 5.80 -18.21 8.19
C HIS A 36 5.04 -17.42 7.13
N GLN A 37 4.71 -18.01 5.97
CA GLN A 37 3.94 -17.32 4.92
C GLN A 37 2.52 -16.93 5.35
N GLY A 38 1.97 -17.58 6.39
CA GLY A 38 0.69 -17.23 6.99
C GLY A 38 0.67 -15.83 7.59
N THR A 39 1.83 -15.38 8.10
CA THR A 39 1.99 -14.08 8.75
C THR A 39 1.75 -12.89 7.81
N TYR A 40 1.85 -13.08 6.51
CA TYR A 40 1.52 -12.02 5.53
C TYR A 40 0.04 -11.61 5.57
N THR A 41 -0.84 -12.49 6.07
CA THR A 41 -2.29 -12.28 6.05
C THR A 41 -2.96 -12.31 7.42
N THR A 42 -2.47 -13.17 8.34
CA THR A 42 -3.09 -13.39 9.66
C THR A 42 -3.28 -12.08 10.43
N GLN A 43 -4.44 -11.90 11.10
CA GLN A 43 -4.82 -10.70 11.85
C GLN A 43 -4.88 -9.44 10.94
N GLY A 44 -5.66 -9.52 9.88
CA GLY A 44 -5.80 -8.46 8.88
C GLY A 44 -6.21 -7.09 9.45
N LYS A 45 -6.92 -7.06 10.58
CA LYS A 45 -7.32 -5.82 11.27
C LYS A 45 -6.11 -5.07 11.84
N VAL A 46 -5.15 -5.79 12.43
CA VAL A 46 -3.91 -5.20 12.96
C VAL A 46 -3.09 -4.60 11.83
N LYS A 47 -2.96 -5.32 10.70
CA LYS A 47 -2.25 -4.84 9.51
C LYS A 47 -2.86 -3.55 8.94
N LYS A 48 -4.21 -3.51 8.89
CA LYS A 48 -4.93 -2.31 8.47
C LYS A 48 -4.69 -1.14 9.41
N ASN A 49 -4.84 -1.35 10.71
CA ASN A 49 -4.64 -0.31 11.73
C ASN A 49 -3.20 0.22 11.70
N ASN A 50 -2.20 -0.65 11.57
CA ASN A 50 -0.80 -0.25 11.39
C ASN A 50 -0.63 0.66 10.17
N LYS A 51 -1.15 0.24 9.02
CA LYS A 51 -1.06 1.02 7.78
C LYS A 51 -1.76 2.38 7.87
N GLU A 52 -2.92 2.43 8.53
CA GLU A 52 -3.64 3.68 8.79
C GLU A 52 -2.85 4.63 9.71
N CYS A 53 -2.21 4.10 10.76
CA CYS A 53 -1.37 4.91 11.66
C CYS A 53 -0.11 5.44 10.96
N GLU A 54 0.60 4.61 10.20
CA GLU A 54 1.75 5.05 9.39
C GLU A 54 1.37 6.23 8.47
N ARG A 55 0.26 6.10 7.75
CA ARG A 55 -0.26 7.14 6.86
C ARG A 55 -0.65 8.41 7.61
N LEU A 56 -1.30 8.28 8.77
CA LEU A 56 -1.72 9.43 9.58
C LEU A 56 -0.50 10.15 10.18
N LEU A 57 0.51 9.42 10.63
CA LEU A 57 1.77 9.97 11.13
C LEU A 57 2.48 10.76 10.02
N HIS A 58 2.62 10.18 8.84
CA HIS A 58 3.21 10.84 7.69
C HIS A 58 2.48 12.16 7.35
N PHE A 59 1.13 12.14 7.33
CA PHE A 59 0.35 13.34 7.11
C PHE A 59 0.50 14.37 8.23
N ALA A 60 0.49 13.91 9.51
CA ALA A 60 0.65 14.79 10.68
C ALA A 60 2.02 15.49 10.67
N GLU A 61 3.11 14.76 10.39
CA GLU A 61 4.47 15.31 10.29
C GLU A 61 4.52 16.44 9.27
N TRP A 62 4.01 16.21 8.06
CA TRP A 62 4.02 17.22 7.01
C TRP A 62 3.16 18.44 7.34
N ILE A 63 1.90 18.26 7.74
CA ILE A 63 1.02 19.42 7.98
C ILE A 63 1.45 20.22 9.22
N CYS A 64 2.02 19.56 10.23
CA CYS A 64 2.62 20.24 11.38
C CYS A 64 3.89 21.00 10.98
N THR A 65 4.67 20.52 10.01
CA THR A 65 5.81 21.26 9.44
C THR A 65 5.33 22.54 8.76
N MET A 66 4.23 22.49 8.00
CA MET A 66 3.64 23.69 7.40
C MET A 66 3.19 24.69 8.46
N ALA A 67 2.59 24.23 9.54
CA ALA A 67 2.19 25.08 10.67
C ALA A 67 3.40 25.64 11.43
N TYR A 68 4.45 24.84 11.63
CA TYR A 68 5.70 25.25 12.25
C TYR A 68 6.39 26.38 11.44
N MET A 69 6.37 26.27 10.14
CA MET A 69 6.91 27.31 9.25
C MET A 69 6.20 28.65 9.40
N GLN A 70 4.97 28.68 9.91
CA GLN A 70 4.18 29.88 10.20
C GLN A 70 4.20 30.27 11.70
N GLY A 71 5.04 29.62 12.52
CA GLY A 71 5.28 29.99 13.92
C GLY A 71 4.53 29.15 14.96
N LYS A 72 3.79 28.09 14.56
CA LYS A 72 3.20 27.14 15.50
C LYS A 72 4.29 26.20 16.03
N GLU A 73 4.23 25.88 17.32
CA GLU A 73 5.12 24.86 17.90
C GLU A 73 4.89 23.49 17.23
N TYR A 74 6.00 22.79 16.93
CA TYR A 74 5.92 21.45 16.36
C TYR A 74 5.73 20.40 17.47
N PRO A 75 4.78 19.46 17.37
CA PRO A 75 4.43 18.53 18.44
C PRO A 75 5.40 17.33 18.49
N HIS A 76 6.68 17.57 18.75
CA HIS A 76 7.72 16.54 18.77
C HIS A 76 7.38 15.38 19.70
N LYS A 77 7.06 15.70 20.96
CA LYS A 77 6.84 14.71 22.00
C LYS A 77 5.64 13.82 21.70
N GLU A 78 4.53 14.42 21.27
CA GLU A 78 3.29 13.70 20.98
C GLU A 78 3.48 12.76 19.78
N LEU A 79 4.14 13.22 18.71
CA LEU A 79 4.41 12.40 17.53
C LEU A 79 5.39 11.28 17.86
N GLU A 80 6.45 11.54 18.64
CA GLU A 80 7.41 10.54 19.07
C GLU A 80 6.77 9.44 19.92
N GLU A 81 5.92 9.81 20.88
CA GLU A 81 5.18 8.84 21.71
C GLU A 81 4.27 7.94 20.84
N ILE A 82 3.58 8.51 19.85
CA ILE A 82 2.74 7.75 18.93
C ILE A 82 3.60 6.83 18.06
N TRP A 83 4.72 7.33 17.50
CA TRP A 83 5.66 6.50 16.74
C TRP A 83 6.18 5.32 17.54
N LYS A 84 6.61 5.53 18.78
CA LYS A 84 7.10 4.47 19.67
C LYS A 84 6.04 3.39 19.89
N GLU A 85 4.77 3.76 20.06
CA GLU A 85 3.69 2.80 20.26
C GLU A 85 3.35 2.04 18.97
N VAL A 86 3.31 2.71 17.80
CA VAL A 86 3.12 2.04 16.50
C VAL A 86 4.26 1.06 16.22
N LEU A 87 5.51 1.45 16.47
CA LEU A 87 6.68 0.58 16.31
C LEU A 87 6.66 -0.62 17.29
N LEU A 88 6.15 -0.43 18.50
CA LEU A 88 5.93 -1.55 19.44
C LEU A 88 4.95 -2.58 18.85
N TYR A 89 3.87 -2.15 18.20
CA TYR A 89 2.91 -3.06 17.57
C TYR A 89 3.40 -3.69 16.26
N GLN A 90 4.53 -3.24 15.73
CA GLN A 90 5.25 -3.91 14.65
C GLN A 90 6.15 -5.06 15.14
N PHE A 91 6.13 -5.35 16.45
CA PHE A 91 6.85 -6.47 17.04
C PHE A 91 6.54 -7.79 16.32
N HIS A 92 7.54 -8.67 16.22
CA HIS A 92 7.56 -9.85 15.33
C HIS A 92 6.45 -10.89 15.57
N ASP A 93 5.67 -10.80 16.65
CA ASP A 93 4.48 -11.63 16.89
C ASP A 93 3.17 -10.83 16.91
N ILE A 94 3.21 -9.49 16.93
CA ILE A 94 1.98 -8.66 16.92
C ILE A 94 1.54 -8.41 15.47
N LEU A 95 2.33 -7.66 14.70
CA LEU A 95 2.00 -7.35 13.30
C LEU A 95 1.87 -8.61 12.42
N PRO A 96 2.70 -9.65 12.57
CA PRO A 96 2.53 -10.92 11.85
C PRO A 96 1.24 -11.69 12.17
N GLY A 97 0.63 -11.44 13.31
CA GLY A 97 -0.64 -12.07 13.66
C GLY A 97 -0.50 -13.34 14.52
N SER A 98 0.65 -13.57 15.15
CA SER A 98 1.01 -14.81 15.81
C SER A 98 1.00 -14.74 17.35
N SER A 99 0.48 -13.66 17.92
CA SER A 99 0.26 -13.51 19.37
C SER A 99 -1.04 -14.15 19.84
N ILE A 100 -1.24 -14.19 21.17
CA ILE A 100 -2.48 -14.63 21.79
C ILE A 100 -3.60 -13.60 21.64
N HIS A 101 -4.84 -14.02 21.79
CA HIS A 101 -6.03 -13.21 21.61
C HIS A 101 -6.00 -11.86 22.35
N ARG A 102 -5.62 -11.87 23.64
CA ARG A 102 -5.53 -10.67 24.48
C ARG A 102 -4.67 -9.56 23.86
N VAL A 103 -3.55 -9.91 23.23
CA VAL A 103 -2.68 -8.91 22.57
C VAL A 103 -3.44 -8.18 21.47
N TYR A 104 -4.31 -8.86 20.72
CA TYR A 104 -5.10 -8.27 19.64
C TYR A 104 -6.27 -7.42 20.13
N GLU A 105 -6.87 -7.78 21.26
CA GLU A 105 -7.86 -6.92 21.94
C GLU A 105 -7.20 -5.61 22.36
N GLU A 106 -6.06 -5.69 23.06
CA GLU A 106 -5.33 -4.53 23.56
C GLU A 106 -4.79 -3.65 22.40
N CYS A 107 -4.05 -4.20 21.44
CA CYS A 107 -3.46 -3.39 20.37
C CYS A 107 -4.50 -2.77 19.44
N ASN A 108 -5.60 -3.48 19.10
CA ASN A 108 -6.65 -2.88 18.28
C ASN A 108 -7.34 -1.73 19.00
N ALA A 109 -7.62 -1.85 20.31
CA ALA A 109 -8.18 -0.73 21.10
C ALA A 109 -7.22 0.45 21.15
N ARG A 110 -5.92 0.20 21.30
CA ARG A 110 -4.90 1.25 21.32
C ARG A 110 -4.75 1.93 19.96
N TYR A 111 -4.77 1.20 18.86
CA TYR A 111 -4.74 1.79 17.52
C TYR A 111 -5.90 2.80 17.30
N GLU A 112 -7.11 2.54 17.80
CA GLU A 112 -8.20 3.50 17.69
C GLU A 112 -7.89 4.80 18.46
N ILE A 113 -7.27 4.69 19.65
CA ILE A 113 -6.82 5.85 20.43
C ILE A 113 -5.72 6.62 19.68
N LEU A 114 -4.73 5.92 19.10
CA LEU A 114 -3.65 6.56 18.35
C LEU A 114 -4.17 7.29 17.12
N LYS A 115 -5.10 6.68 16.38
CA LYS A 115 -5.75 7.33 15.22
C LYS A 115 -6.53 8.58 15.63
N ALA A 116 -7.24 8.53 16.76
CA ALA A 116 -7.94 9.70 17.30
C ALA A 116 -6.96 10.83 17.68
N LYS A 117 -5.88 10.53 18.40
CA LYS A 117 -4.82 11.50 18.75
C LYS A 117 -4.20 12.13 17.50
N LEU A 118 -3.85 11.32 16.48
CA LEU A 118 -3.29 11.81 15.24
C LEU A 118 -4.25 12.74 14.50
N ASN A 119 -5.53 12.40 14.43
CA ASN A 119 -6.51 13.29 13.83
C ASN A 119 -6.64 14.61 14.60
N CYS A 120 -6.61 14.60 15.95
CA CYS A 120 -6.58 15.83 16.74
C CYS A 120 -5.36 16.71 16.45
N ILE A 121 -4.16 16.12 16.32
CA ILE A 121 -2.93 16.84 15.96
C ILE A 121 -3.07 17.46 14.56
N ILE A 122 -3.54 16.68 13.60
CA ILE A 122 -3.77 17.12 12.20
C ILE A 122 -4.78 18.27 12.18
N ASP A 123 -5.92 18.11 12.84
CA ASP A 123 -6.99 19.12 12.87
C ASP A 123 -6.54 20.42 13.55
N ALA A 124 -5.71 20.34 14.59
CA ALA A 124 -5.11 21.50 15.23
C ALA A 124 -4.12 22.24 14.32
N ALA A 125 -3.33 21.52 13.51
CA ALA A 125 -2.44 22.12 12.53
C ALA A 125 -3.22 22.76 11.38
N VAL A 126 -4.19 22.06 10.82
CA VAL A 126 -5.08 22.56 9.76
C VAL A 126 -5.85 23.79 10.22
N SER A 127 -6.39 23.77 11.45
CA SER A 127 -7.15 24.92 12.01
C SER A 127 -6.27 26.16 12.22
N TYR A 128 -4.98 25.97 12.51
CA TYR A 128 -4.03 27.08 12.62
C TYR A 128 -3.68 27.69 11.26
N LEU A 129 -3.60 26.86 10.21
CA LEU A 129 -3.19 27.26 8.87
C LEU A 129 -4.31 27.88 8.04
N ARG A 130 -5.55 27.42 8.21
CA ARG A 130 -6.68 27.81 7.36
C ARG A 130 -7.20 29.20 7.70
N ASN A 131 -7.80 29.85 6.71
CA ASN A 131 -8.68 31.00 6.90
C ASN A 131 -10.13 30.51 7.03
N ASP A 132 -10.89 31.18 7.92
CA ASP A 132 -12.31 30.91 8.10
C ASP A 132 -13.13 31.55 6.98
N GLU A 133 -13.41 30.77 5.95
CA GLU A 133 -14.27 31.12 4.83
C GLU A 133 -15.41 30.13 4.69
N ASN A 134 -16.50 30.55 4.06
CA ASN A 134 -17.59 29.63 3.70
C ASN A 134 -17.28 28.90 2.38
N SER A 135 -16.16 28.20 2.37
CA SER A 135 -15.64 27.43 1.23
C SER A 135 -15.06 26.09 1.72
N TYR A 136 -14.52 25.32 0.80
CA TYR A 136 -13.83 24.05 1.10
C TYR A 136 -12.49 24.02 0.40
N PHE A 137 -11.53 23.32 0.97
CA PHE A 137 -10.23 23.05 0.38
C PHE A 137 -9.85 21.58 0.54
N ALA A 138 -9.04 21.10 -0.38
CA ALA A 138 -8.47 19.76 -0.34
C ALA A 138 -6.97 19.81 -0.05
N VAL A 139 -6.47 18.71 0.54
CA VAL A 139 -5.07 18.57 0.95
C VAL A 139 -4.47 17.33 0.32
N ASN A 140 -3.27 17.46 -0.26
CA ASN A 140 -2.47 16.42 -0.85
C ASN A 140 -1.15 16.26 -0.08
N SER A 141 -0.99 15.14 0.63
CA SER A 141 0.19 14.84 1.46
C SER A 141 1.17 13.85 0.81
N ILE A 142 1.11 13.67 -0.52
CA ILE A 142 2.01 12.76 -1.26
C ILE A 142 2.73 13.52 -2.37
N ASP A 143 3.83 12.94 -2.84
CA ASP A 143 4.69 13.53 -3.88
C ASP A 143 4.18 13.28 -5.31
N PHE A 144 2.87 13.32 -5.51
CA PHE A 144 2.24 13.17 -6.82
C PHE A 144 1.16 14.21 -7.03
N GLU A 145 1.08 14.74 -8.24
CA GLU A 145 -0.05 15.58 -8.64
C GLU A 145 -1.35 14.77 -8.63
N ARG A 146 -2.42 15.38 -8.11
CA ARG A 146 -3.74 14.76 -8.05
C ARG A 146 -4.78 15.72 -8.64
N SER A 147 -5.62 15.20 -9.52
CA SER A 147 -6.73 15.98 -10.08
C SER A 147 -7.97 15.11 -10.18
N GLY A 148 -9.14 15.73 -10.14
CA GLY A 148 -10.40 14.99 -10.23
C GLY A 148 -11.57 15.75 -9.64
N TYR A 149 -12.58 14.97 -9.26
CA TYR A 149 -13.80 15.48 -8.63
C TYR A 149 -14.03 14.78 -7.30
N ALA A 150 -14.46 15.53 -6.31
CA ALA A 150 -14.81 15.01 -4.99
C ALA A 150 -16.18 15.50 -4.57
N LYS A 151 -16.98 14.62 -3.96
CA LYS A 151 -18.28 14.95 -3.37
C LYS A 151 -18.09 15.33 -1.92
N HIS A 152 -18.59 16.49 -1.52
CA HIS A 152 -18.59 16.93 -0.14
C HIS A 152 -19.89 17.66 0.18
N ASN A 153 -20.57 17.27 1.26
CA ASN A 153 -21.87 17.82 1.68
C ASN A 153 -22.93 17.87 0.55
N GLY A 154 -22.97 16.82 -0.28
CA GLY A 154 -23.95 16.70 -1.38
C GLY A 154 -23.56 17.41 -2.68
N GLU A 155 -22.58 18.28 -2.65
CA GLU A 155 -22.09 19.07 -3.79
C GLU A 155 -20.82 18.45 -4.40
N TRP A 156 -20.61 18.69 -5.70
CA TRP A 156 -19.41 18.27 -6.41
C TRP A 156 -18.41 19.42 -6.57
N TYR A 157 -17.14 19.08 -6.39
CA TYR A 157 -16.02 20.01 -6.48
C TYR A 157 -14.94 19.42 -7.37
N LYS A 158 -14.35 20.27 -8.20
CA LYS A 158 -13.13 19.95 -8.94
C LYS A 158 -11.91 20.32 -8.10
N TYR A 159 -10.86 19.52 -8.17
CA TYR A 159 -9.57 19.81 -7.57
C TYR A 159 -8.43 19.53 -8.53
N SER A 160 -7.35 20.29 -8.37
CA SER A 160 -6.04 20.05 -8.98
C SER A 160 -4.98 20.44 -7.96
N LEU A 161 -4.27 19.45 -7.44
CA LEU A 161 -3.35 19.55 -6.32
C LEU A 161 -1.95 19.14 -6.78
N ALA A 162 -0.99 20.02 -6.58
CA ALA A 162 0.42 19.70 -6.71
C ALA A 162 0.87 18.70 -5.60
N PRO A 163 2.06 18.10 -5.69
CA PRO A 163 2.65 17.37 -4.59
C PRO A 163 2.70 18.20 -3.30
N TYR A 164 2.43 17.59 -2.15
CA TYR A 164 2.52 18.25 -0.85
C TYR A 164 1.89 19.65 -0.80
N SER A 165 0.62 19.72 -1.18
CA SER A 165 -0.09 21.00 -1.33
C SER A 165 -1.50 21.00 -0.74
N ALA A 166 -2.07 22.18 -0.63
CA ALA A 166 -3.49 22.37 -0.39
C ALA A 166 -4.04 23.44 -1.35
N CYS A 167 -5.26 23.28 -1.80
CA CYS A 167 -5.92 24.30 -2.63
C CYS A 167 -7.42 24.37 -2.33
N LYS A 168 -7.98 25.56 -2.56
CA LYS A 168 -9.42 25.81 -2.53
C LYS A 168 -10.12 24.97 -3.60
N LEU A 169 -11.25 24.37 -3.23
CA LEU A 169 -12.08 23.59 -4.13
C LEU A 169 -13.03 24.51 -4.92
N GLU A 170 -13.22 24.19 -6.19
CA GLU A 170 -14.16 24.88 -7.06
C GLU A 170 -15.41 24.02 -7.26
N LYS A 171 -16.62 24.61 -7.06
CA LYS A 171 -17.86 23.92 -7.42
C LYS A 171 -17.85 23.58 -8.90
N ALA A 172 -18.24 22.37 -9.25
CA ALA A 172 -18.20 21.92 -10.63
C ALA A 172 -19.43 21.07 -10.98
N ASN A 173 -19.89 21.25 -12.21
CA ASN A 173 -20.79 20.30 -12.83
C ASN A 173 -19.97 19.12 -13.36
N LEU A 174 -20.46 17.91 -13.12
CA LEU A 174 -19.78 16.71 -13.59
C LEU A 174 -20.01 16.54 -15.10
N PRO A 175 -18.96 16.44 -15.91
CA PRO A 175 -19.10 15.90 -17.24
C PRO A 175 -19.33 14.39 -17.12
N VAL A 176 -20.37 13.84 -17.75
CA VAL A 176 -20.71 12.40 -17.62
C VAL A 176 -20.47 11.71 -18.94
N SER A 177 -19.42 10.89 -19.01
CA SER A 177 -19.14 9.95 -20.12
C SER A 177 -19.15 8.49 -19.66
N LEU A 178 -19.98 8.18 -18.64
CA LEU A 178 -20.05 6.86 -18.02
C LEU A 178 -21.25 6.09 -18.56
N HIS A 179 -21.07 4.82 -18.82
CA HIS A 179 -22.14 3.95 -19.30
C HIS A 179 -22.26 2.67 -18.47
N PHE A 180 -23.46 2.15 -18.36
CA PHE A 180 -23.71 0.81 -17.85
C PHE A 180 -24.88 0.15 -18.56
N SER A 181 -24.84 -1.15 -18.57
CA SER A 181 -25.96 -2.03 -18.94
C SER A 181 -25.91 -3.27 -18.05
N LYS A 182 -26.84 -4.18 -18.23
CA LYS A 182 -26.84 -5.43 -17.46
C LYS A 182 -25.50 -6.14 -17.60
N ASN A 183 -24.80 -6.36 -16.48
CA ASN A 183 -23.46 -6.97 -16.38
C ASN A 183 -22.33 -6.22 -17.11
N VAL A 184 -22.48 -4.92 -17.33
CA VAL A 184 -21.43 -4.09 -17.98
C VAL A 184 -21.32 -2.75 -17.28
N ILE A 185 -20.10 -2.32 -17.00
CA ILE A 185 -19.78 -0.93 -16.61
C ILE A 185 -18.64 -0.40 -17.50
N GLU A 186 -18.68 0.89 -17.81
CA GLU A 186 -17.77 1.47 -18.79
C GLU A 186 -17.44 2.93 -18.48
N ASN A 187 -16.17 3.27 -18.59
CA ASN A 187 -15.66 4.64 -18.65
C ASN A 187 -14.87 4.86 -19.96
N GLU A 188 -14.15 5.95 -20.08
CA GLU A 188 -13.33 6.25 -21.27
C GLU A 188 -12.14 5.30 -21.46
N HIS A 189 -11.62 4.70 -20.39
CA HIS A 189 -10.48 3.78 -20.42
C HIS A 189 -10.89 2.33 -20.62
N PHE A 190 -11.92 1.89 -19.89
CA PHE A 190 -12.26 0.48 -19.81
C PHE A 190 -13.72 0.19 -20.05
N LYS A 191 -13.98 -0.94 -20.72
CA LYS A 191 -15.27 -1.64 -20.68
C LYS A 191 -15.09 -2.95 -19.92
N VAL A 192 -15.83 -3.12 -18.82
CA VAL A 192 -15.76 -4.27 -17.93
C VAL A 192 -17.04 -5.07 -18.00
N GLU A 193 -16.94 -6.35 -18.36
CA GLU A 193 -18.07 -7.28 -18.51
C GLU A 193 -17.99 -8.36 -17.43
N PHE A 194 -19.14 -8.75 -16.89
CA PHE A 194 -19.26 -9.66 -15.75
C PHE A 194 -20.04 -10.91 -16.10
N ASP A 195 -19.60 -12.05 -15.55
CA ASP A 195 -20.32 -13.32 -15.64
C ASP A 195 -21.49 -13.40 -14.63
N ASN A 196 -22.24 -14.50 -14.69
CA ASN A 196 -23.37 -14.76 -13.78
C ASN A 196 -22.97 -15.09 -12.33
N LYS A 197 -21.66 -15.18 -12.04
CA LYS A 197 -21.11 -15.39 -10.70
C LYS A 197 -20.56 -14.09 -10.10
N GLY A 198 -20.64 -12.96 -10.82
CA GLY A 198 -20.11 -11.67 -10.42
C GLY A 198 -18.61 -11.52 -10.62
N GLN A 199 -17.96 -12.44 -11.34
CA GLN A 199 -16.57 -12.35 -11.73
C GLN A 199 -16.46 -11.46 -12.97
N ILE A 200 -15.32 -10.79 -13.13
CA ILE A 200 -15.01 -10.06 -14.35
C ILE A 200 -14.54 -11.09 -15.40
N GLU A 201 -15.28 -11.21 -16.51
CA GLU A 201 -14.92 -12.10 -17.61
C GLU A 201 -14.17 -11.38 -18.73
N LYS A 202 -14.28 -10.03 -18.79
CA LYS A 202 -13.57 -9.22 -19.76
C LYS A 202 -13.25 -7.83 -19.20
N ILE A 203 -12.04 -7.37 -19.43
CA ILE A 203 -11.60 -5.98 -19.27
C ILE A 203 -11.03 -5.56 -20.62
N LEU A 204 -11.80 -4.80 -21.38
CA LEU A 204 -11.33 -4.22 -22.62
C LEU A 204 -10.68 -2.87 -22.31
N ASP A 205 -9.37 -2.79 -22.49
CA ASP A 205 -8.64 -1.53 -22.56
C ASP A 205 -8.93 -0.89 -23.91
N LYS A 206 -9.67 0.23 -23.88
CA LYS A 206 -10.17 0.91 -25.09
C LYS A 206 -9.07 1.64 -25.85
N HIS A 207 -7.97 2.02 -25.17
CA HIS A 207 -6.85 2.71 -25.81
C HIS A 207 -5.97 1.76 -26.62
N ASN A 208 -5.82 0.52 -26.13
CA ASN A 208 -5.00 -0.49 -26.77
C ASN A 208 -5.83 -1.54 -27.55
N ASP A 209 -7.15 -1.42 -27.56
CA ASP A 209 -8.10 -2.43 -28.06
C ASP A 209 -7.74 -3.86 -27.59
N TYR A 210 -7.47 -3.98 -26.30
CA TYR A 210 -6.92 -5.20 -25.73
C TYR A 210 -7.72 -5.72 -24.54
N ASN A 211 -8.17 -6.99 -24.62
CA ASN A 211 -8.74 -7.69 -23.47
C ASN A 211 -7.64 -8.34 -22.65
N CYS A 212 -7.43 -7.89 -21.43
CA CYS A 212 -6.36 -8.41 -20.55
C CYS A 212 -6.76 -9.65 -19.74
N VAL A 213 -8.01 -10.12 -19.82
CA VAL A 213 -8.52 -11.28 -19.08
C VAL A 213 -8.31 -12.57 -19.86
N SER A 214 -7.71 -13.58 -19.23
CA SER A 214 -7.59 -14.94 -19.80
C SER A 214 -8.85 -15.77 -19.53
N SER A 215 -9.23 -15.88 -18.25
CA SER A 215 -10.41 -16.68 -17.84
C SER A 215 -11.34 -15.92 -16.88
N SER A 216 -10.81 -15.27 -15.86
CA SER A 216 -11.58 -14.43 -14.92
C SER A 216 -10.68 -13.51 -14.12
N PHE A 217 -11.23 -12.35 -13.71
CA PHE A 217 -10.67 -11.47 -12.71
C PHE A 217 -11.69 -11.26 -11.59
N ASN A 218 -11.22 -10.78 -10.45
CA ASN A 218 -12.08 -10.52 -9.32
C ASN A 218 -12.89 -11.74 -8.89
N ALA A 219 -12.30 -12.93 -9.02
CA ALA A 219 -12.96 -14.16 -8.62
C ALA A 219 -12.84 -14.36 -7.11
N VAL A 220 -13.96 -14.21 -6.38
CA VAL A 220 -14.02 -14.33 -4.93
C VAL A 220 -13.99 -15.81 -4.54
N ARG A 221 -12.85 -16.25 -4.01
CA ARG A 221 -12.54 -17.65 -3.74
C ARG A 221 -12.38 -17.94 -2.26
N ILE A 222 -12.86 -19.13 -1.86
CA ILE A 222 -12.66 -19.69 -0.53
C ILE A 222 -11.76 -20.92 -0.65
N TYR A 223 -10.55 -20.79 -0.14
CA TYR A 223 -9.59 -21.89 -0.04
C TYR A 223 -9.68 -22.56 1.34
N LYS A 224 -9.40 -23.86 1.41
CA LYS A 224 -9.20 -24.53 2.68
C LYS A 224 -7.78 -24.24 3.16
N ASP A 225 -7.66 -23.63 4.32
CA ASP A 225 -6.40 -23.49 5.03
C ASP A 225 -6.11 -24.80 5.74
N ARG A 226 -5.53 -25.76 5.02
CA ARG A 226 -5.20 -27.09 5.56
C ARG A 226 -4.05 -26.96 6.50
N PHE A 227 -4.21 -27.60 7.62
CA PHE A 227 -3.32 -27.44 8.71
C PHE A 227 -2.75 -28.80 9.17
N VAL A 228 -1.42 -28.90 9.23
CA VAL A 228 -0.69 -30.08 9.66
C VAL A 228 -0.05 -29.89 11.04
N HIS A 229 0.15 -28.63 11.48
CA HIS A 229 0.83 -28.27 12.72
C HIS A 229 0.00 -27.32 13.60
N PRO A 230 0.21 -27.29 14.94
CA PRO A 230 -0.48 -26.38 15.84
C PRO A 230 -0.18 -24.87 15.60
N TYR A 231 0.84 -24.52 14.84
CA TYR A 231 1.28 -23.13 14.62
C TYR A 231 0.65 -22.48 13.38
N ASN A 232 -0.66 -22.56 13.26
CA ASN A 232 -1.34 -22.14 12.03
C ASN A 232 -1.49 -20.64 11.85
N ALA A 233 -1.16 -19.80 12.82
CA ALA A 233 -1.04 -18.36 12.60
C ALA A 233 0.19 -18.04 11.73
N TRP A 234 1.29 -18.77 11.91
CA TRP A 234 2.56 -18.54 11.20
C TRP A 234 2.55 -19.13 9.79
N ASP A 235 2.08 -20.36 9.62
CA ASP A 235 2.33 -21.12 8.40
C ASP A 235 1.07 -21.35 7.55
N ILE A 236 1.26 -21.40 6.24
CA ILE A 236 0.31 -21.92 5.26
C ILE A 236 0.90 -23.20 4.66
N ASP A 237 0.12 -24.28 4.62
CA ASP A 237 0.53 -25.49 3.92
C ASP A 237 0.30 -25.35 2.41
N ILE A 238 1.35 -25.44 1.59
CA ILE A 238 1.30 -25.38 0.12
C ILE A 238 0.26 -26.35 -0.48
N ASN A 239 -0.05 -27.44 0.21
CA ASN A 239 -1.05 -28.41 -0.25
C ASN A 239 -2.46 -27.83 -0.40
N TYR A 240 -2.73 -26.62 0.11
CA TYR A 240 -3.99 -25.93 -0.16
C TYR A 240 -4.20 -25.72 -1.68
N THR A 241 -3.12 -25.54 -2.44
CA THR A 241 -3.14 -25.32 -3.89
C THR A 241 -3.60 -26.54 -4.68
N LYS A 242 -3.48 -27.75 -4.12
CA LYS A 242 -3.91 -29.02 -4.72
C LYS A 242 -5.43 -29.22 -4.68
N HIS A 243 -6.15 -28.35 -3.98
CA HIS A 243 -7.60 -28.44 -3.84
C HIS A 243 -8.30 -27.30 -4.55
N LYS A 244 -9.30 -27.65 -5.36
CA LYS A 244 -10.13 -26.67 -6.03
C LYS A 244 -10.82 -25.76 -5.00
N PRO A 245 -10.66 -24.42 -5.09
CA PRO A 245 -11.35 -23.50 -4.20
C PRO A 245 -12.86 -23.50 -4.49
N ARG A 246 -13.62 -23.05 -3.50
CA ARG A 246 -15.06 -22.79 -3.68
C ARG A 246 -15.26 -21.31 -3.98
N ASN A 247 -16.28 -20.99 -4.79
CA ASN A 247 -16.71 -19.61 -4.96
C ASN A 247 -17.58 -19.19 -3.77
N MET A 248 -17.52 -17.92 -3.36
CA MET A 248 -18.65 -17.32 -2.67
C MET A 248 -19.82 -17.23 -3.65
N LYS A 249 -21.04 -17.45 -3.16
CA LYS A 249 -22.24 -17.45 -3.98
C LYS A 249 -22.76 -16.01 -4.14
N LEU A 250 -22.81 -15.52 -5.37
CA LEU A 250 -23.47 -14.24 -5.68
C LEU A 250 -24.97 -14.33 -5.31
N LYS A 251 -25.47 -13.37 -4.56
CA LYS A 251 -26.86 -13.23 -4.14
C LYS A 251 -27.58 -12.18 -4.98
N THR A 252 -27.01 -10.99 -5.01
CA THR A 252 -27.54 -9.85 -5.74
C THR A 252 -26.44 -9.11 -6.47
N SER A 253 -26.80 -8.44 -7.55
CA SER A 253 -25.92 -7.50 -8.24
C SER A 253 -26.76 -6.38 -8.86
N ARG A 254 -26.19 -5.17 -8.89
CA ARG A 254 -26.79 -4.03 -9.59
C ARG A 254 -25.70 -3.10 -10.13
N GLU A 255 -26.02 -2.44 -11.23
CA GLU A 255 -25.19 -1.40 -11.82
C GLU A 255 -25.90 -0.04 -11.70
N TYR A 256 -25.14 1.01 -11.40
CA TYR A 256 -25.66 2.37 -11.31
C TYR A 256 -24.54 3.41 -11.43
N ILE A 257 -24.93 4.65 -11.68
CA ILE A 257 -24.02 5.81 -11.64
C ILE A 257 -24.22 6.54 -10.31
N ASP A 258 -23.13 6.84 -9.62
CA ASP A 258 -23.07 7.77 -8.49
C ASP A 258 -22.03 8.86 -8.79
N GLY A 259 -22.53 10.02 -9.19
CA GLY A 259 -21.72 11.15 -9.56
C GLY A 259 -20.79 10.88 -10.75
N ASN A 260 -19.49 10.96 -10.52
CA ASN A 260 -18.45 10.73 -11.51
C ASN A 260 -17.98 9.27 -11.60
N SER A 261 -18.73 8.33 -11.06
CA SER A 261 -18.36 6.92 -11.05
C SER A 261 -19.54 6.03 -11.49
N VAL A 262 -19.23 5.02 -12.29
CA VAL A 262 -20.14 3.92 -12.56
C VAL A 262 -19.72 2.74 -11.66
N ILE A 263 -20.72 2.14 -11.03
CA ILE A 263 -20.52 1.16 -9.95
C ILE A 263 -21.31 -0.11 -10.29
N ARG A 264 -20.64 -1.25 -10.12
CA ARG A 264 -21.30 -2.52 -9.92
C ARG A 264 -21.19 -2.91 -8.46
N GLU A 265 -22.33 -3.11 -7.81
CA GLU A 265 -22.43 -3.59 -6.44
C GLU A 265 -22.86 -5.05 -6.43
N ASN A 266 -22.07 -5.89 -5.77
CA ASN A 266 -22.32 -7.31 -5.61
C ASN A 266 -22.50 -7.66 -4.13
N GLU A 267 -23.42 -8.56 -3.82
CA GLU A 267 -23.51 -9.21 -2.51
C GLU A 267 -23.24 -10.70 -2.65
N PHE A 268 -22.28 -11.19 -1.88
CA PHE A 268 -21.92 -12.61 -1.85
C PHE A 268 -22.18 -13.23 -0.48
N SER A 269 -22.36 -14.53 -0.45
CA SER A 269 -22.47 -15.31 0.79
C SER A 269 -21.69 -16.61 0.74
N TYR A 270 -21.20 -17.02 1.90
CA TYR A 270 -20.60 -18.33 2.13
C TYR A 270 -20.83 -18.75 3.58
N ASN A 271 -21.57 -19.85 3.81
CA ASN A 271 -22.00 -20.26 5.17
C ASN A 271 -22.65 -19.10 5.95
N LYS A 272 -21.98 -18.66 7.05
CA LYS A 272 -22.38 -17.53 7.89
C LYS A 272 -21.69 -16.21 7.51
N SER A 273 -20.80 -16.24 6.53
CA SER A 273 -20.02 -15.10 6.07
C SER A 273 -20.67 -14.42 4.88
N SER A 274 -20.51 -13.11 4.79
CA SER A 274 -20.99 -12.29 3.67
C SER A 274 -19.91 -11.33 3.20
N LEU A 275 -20.02 -10.92 1.94
CA LEU A 275 -19.19 -9.89 1.33
C LEU A 275 -20.09 -8.97 0.51
N LYS A 276 -20.03 -7.67 0.81
CA LYS A 276 -20.49 -6.60 -0.08
C LYS A 276 -19.30 -6.03 -0.81
N GLN A 277 -19.41 -5.92 -2.13
CA GLN A 277 -18.31 -5.47 -2.98
C GLN A 277 -18.82 -4.43 -3.96
N LYS A 278 -18.11 -3.31 -4.05
CA LYS A 278 -18.32 -2.28 -5.07
C LYS A 278 -17.16 -2.26 -6.03
N ILE A 279 -17.42 -2.52 -7.29
CA ILE A 279 -16.47 -2.42 -8.40
C ILE A 279 -16.76 -1.09 -9.09
N ILE A 280 -15.78 -0.20 -9.10
CA ILE A 280 -15.95 1.23 -9.39
C ILE A 280 -15.03 1.64 -10.54
N LEU A 281 -15.62 2.17 -11.59
CA LEU A 281 -14.92 2.91 -12.63
C LEU A 281 -15.23 4.40 -12.45
N THR A 282 -14.24 5.16 -12.07
CA THR A 282 -14.35 6.63 -11.96
C THR A 282 -13.97 7.26 -13.31
N GLN A 283 -14.63 8.34 -13.67
CA GLN A 283 -14.30 9.12 -14.87
C GLN A 283 -12.84 9.59 -14.82
N ASN A 284 -12.12 9.48 -15.92
CA ASN A 284 -10.70 9.79 -16.09
C ASN A 284 -9.75 8.93 -15.20
N SER A 285 -10.25 7.88 -14.56
CA SER A 285 -9.39 6.98 -13.78
C SER A 285 -8.91 5.81 -14.63
N PRO A 286 -7.60 5.57 -14.72
CA PRO A 286 -7.03 4.50 -15.53
C PRO A 286 -6.99 3.15 -14.78
N TYR A 287 -7.74 2.98 -13.70
CA TYR A 287 -7.81 1.74 -12.92
C TYR A 287 -9.22 1.44 -12.43
N ILE A 288 -9.45 0.19 -12.10
CA ILE A 288 -10.71 -0.32 -11.54
C ILE A 288 -10.54 -0.43 -10.04
N LYS A 289 -11.25 0.37 -9.26
CA LYS A 289 -11.24 0.29 -7.78
C LYS A 289 -12.26 -0.70 -7.28
N VAL A 290 -11.92 -1.47 -6.26
CA VAL A 290 -12.82 -2.45 -5.64
C VAL A 290 -12.82 -2.29 -4.13
N GLU A 291 -13.96 -1.85 -3.59
CA GLU A 291 -14.19 -1.68 -2.16
C GLU A 291 -14.93 -2.90 -1.60
N ASN A 292 -14.49 -3.37 -0.45
CA ASN A 292 -15.01 -4.60 0.15
C ASN A 292 -15.38 -4.37 1.62
N GLU A 293 -16.56 -4.86 1.98
CA GLU A 293 -17.07 -4.98 3.35
C GLU A 293 -17.37 -6.46 3.59
N VAL A 294 -16.67 -7.09 4.51
CA VAL A 294 -16.73 -8.52 4.78
C VAL A 294 -17.13 -8.78 6.21
N SER A 295 -18.22 -9.53 6.42
CA SER A 295 -18.55 -10.15 7.71
C SER A 295 -18.06 -11.59 7.68
N TRP A 296 -16.95 -11.88 8.38
CA TRP A 296 -16.21 -13.14 8.28
C TRP A 296 -16.39 -14.04 9.52
N HIS A 297 -16.90 -15.25 9.33
CA HIS A 297 -17.21 -16.20 10.42
C HIS A 297 -16.67 -17.61 10.18
N GLU A 298 -15.65 -17.71 9.35
CA GLU A 298 -15.05 -19.02 9.03
C GLU A 298 -13.88 -19.39 9.94
N THR A 299 -13.48 -20.65 9.89
CA THR A 299 -12.24 -21.19 10.46
C THR A 299 -11.54 -22.06 9.44
N HIS A 300 -10.20 -22.07 9.48
CA HIS A 300 -9.37 -22.81 8.55
C HIS A 300 -9.78 -22.59 7.09
N LYS A 301 -10.05 -21.33 6.77
CA LYS A 301 -10.39 -20.86 5.41
C LYS A 301 -9.59 -19.60 5.09
N MET A 302 -9.29 -19.43 3.82
CA MET A 302 -8.76 -18.19 3.26
C MET A 302 -9.79 -17.61 2.30
N LEU A 303 -10.05 -16.30 2.43
CA LEU A 303 -10.74 -15.51 1.42
C LEU A 303 -9.69 -14.92 0.50
N ARG A 304 -9.76 -15.26 -0.78
CA ARG A 304 -8.82 -14.76 -1.80
C ARG A 304 -9.55 -14.17 -3.00
N ILE A 305 -8.90 -13.20 -3.62
CA ILE A 305 -9.34 -12.63 -4.90
C ILE A 305 -8.37 -13.11 -5.97
N ASP A 306 -8.87 -13.91 -6.90
CA ASP A 306 -8.09 -14.49 -7.98
C ASP A 306 -8.28 -13.70 -9.28
N ALA A 307 -7.18 -13.49 -10.01
CA ALA A 307 -7.13 -12.86 -11.31
C ALA A 307 -6.22 -13.67 -12.26
N TYR A 308 -6.69 -13.92 -13.47
CA TYR A 308 -5.96 -14.66 -14.49
C TYR A 308 -5.70 -13.73 -15.69
N PRO A 309 -4.57 -13.02 -15.72
CA PRO A 309 -4.20 -12.17 -16.85
C PRO A 309 -3.91 -12.99 -18.10
N LYS A 310 -4.24 -12.42 -19.26
CA LYS A 310 -3.96 -13.05 -20.56
C LYS A 310 -2.46 -13.10 -20.84
N ASN A 311 -1.75 -12.05 -20.46
CA ASN A 311 -0.30 -11.99 -20.51
C ASN A 311 0.25 -12.27 -19.10
N PHE A 312 1.22 -13.16 -19.03
CA PHE A 312 1.85 -13.55 -17.77
C PHE A 312 3.35 -13.65 -17.98
N SER A 313 4.12 -13.22 -17.01
CA SER A 313 5.58 -13.18 -17.06
C SER A 313 6.19 -14.20 -16.11
N ASP A 314 7.42 -14.62 -16.41
CA ASP A 314 8.25 -15.45 -15.51
C ASP A 314 8.63 -14.73 -14.20
N LYS A 315 8.34 -13.44 -14.12
CA LYS A 315 8.63 -12.59 -12.97
C LYS A 315 7.43 -11.73 -12.62
N VAL A 316 7.29 -11.46 -11.33
CA VAL A 316 6.37 -10.46 -10.75
C VAL A 316 7.19 -9.38 -10.07
N LEU A 317 6.89 -8.13 -10.35
CA LEU A 317 7.44 -6.99 -9.62
C LEU A 317 6.57 -6.72 -8.38
N CYS A 318 7.19 -6.58 -7.23
CA CYS A 318 6.51 -6.39 -5.95
C CYS A 318 6.97 -5.10 -5.29
N ASP A 319 6.03 -4.28 -4.84
CA ASP A 319 6.33 -3.12 -4.00
C ASP A 319 6.87 -3.56 -2.64
N ILE A 320 7.97 -2.98 -2.23
CA ILE A 320 8.57 -3.12 -0.89
C ILE A 320 8.85 -1.74 -0.32
N GLN A 321 9.39 -1.68 0.90
CA GLN A 321 9.79 -0.43 1.53
C GLN A 321 10.89 0.26 0.70
N PHE A 322 10.65 1.51 0.32
CA PHE A 322 11.57 2.36 -0.45
C PHE A 322 12.07 1.72 -1.76
N GLY A 323 11.19 0.98 -2.46
CA GLY A 323 11.57 0.38 -3.73
C GLY A 323 10.66 -0.76 -4.17
N ASN A 324 11.21 -1.63 -4.98
CA ASN A 324 10.53 -2.81 -5.49
C ASN A 324 11.51 -3.97 -5.66
N ILE A 325 10.97 -5.18 -5.78
CA ILE A 325 11.76 -6.39 -5.98
C ILE A 325 11.08 -7.31 -6.98
N GLU A 326 11.86 -7.91 -7.88
CA GLU A 326 11.40 -8.98 -8.75
C GLU A 326 11.44 -10.32 -8.02
N ARG A 327 10.36 -11.11 -8.16
CA ARG A 327 10.30 -12.51 -7.70
C ARG A 327 9.86 -13.42 -8.82
N SER A 328 10.30 -14.69 -8.77
CA SER A 328 9.94 -15.70 -9.76
C SER A 328 8.45 -16.07 -9.68
N THR A 329 7.80 -16.22 -10.82
CA THR A 329 6.45 -16.80 -10.93
C THR A 329 6.48 -18.30 -11.28
N LYS A 330 7.68 -18.87 -11.45
CA LYS A 330 7.89 -20.29 -11.77
C LYS A 330 7.84 -21.19 -10.53
N THR A 331 7.70 -22.49 -10.77
CA THR A 331 7.68 -23.54 -9.74
C THR A 331 8.58 -24.71 -10.09
N ASP A 332 9.50 -24.53 -11.05
CA ASP A 332 10.31 -25.57 -11.68
C ASP A 332 11.56 -25.97 -10.88
N ASN A 333 11.89 -25.24 -9.83
CA ASN A 333 12.95 -25.58 -8.89
C ASN A 333 12.50 -25.47 -7.43
N LYS A 334 13.30 -26.02 -6.49
CA LYS A 334 12.92 -26.07 -5.06
C LYS A 334 12.79 -24.69 -4.40
N ILE A 335 13.62 -23.72 -4.82
CA ILE A 335 13.62 -22.36 -4.26
C ILE A 335 12.33 -21.65 -4.70
N ASP A 336 12.04 -21.63 -6.00
CA ASP A 336 10.83 -21.01 -6.54
C ASP A 336 9.56 -21.70 -6.04
N TYR A 337 9.60 -23.05 -5.89
CA TYR A 337 8.49 -23.80 -5.33
C TYR A 337 8.21 -23.42 -3.87
N ALA A 338 9.26 -23.19 -3.06
CA ALA A 338 9.10 -22.78 -1.67
C ALA A 338 8.52 -21.37 -1.52
N GLN A 339 8.71 -20.50 -2.52
CA GLN A 339 8.15 -19.15 -2.58
C GLN A 339 6.72 -19.12 -3.16
N PHE A 340 5.84 -19.98 -2.67
CA PHE A 340 4.46 -20.10 -3.17
C PHE A 340 3.53 -18.99 -2.68
N GLU A 341 3.84 -18.31 -1.59
CA GLU A 341 3.25 -17.07 -1.10
C GLU A 341 4.34 -16.02 -0.99
N ILE A 342 4.06 -14.80 -1.41
CA ILE A 342 5.01 -13.68 -1.38
C ILE A 342 4.39 -12.46 -0.70
N PRO A 343 5.17 -11.66 0.06
CA PRO A 343 4.68 -10.39 0.58
C PRO A 343 4.87 -9.27 -0.45
N ALA A 344 3.93 -8.35 -0.49
CA ALA A 344 4.09 -7.07 -1.16
C ALA A 344 3.30 -5.99 -0.41
N HIS A 345 3.69 -4.73 -0.53
CA HIS A 345 3.03 -3.64 0.17
C HIS A 345 1.87 -3.06 -0.63
N LYS A 346 2.14 -2.06 -1.48
CA LYS A 346 1.07 -1.34 -2.19
C LYS A 346 0.59 -2.08 -3.44
N TRP A 347 1.46 -2.88 -4.09
CA TRP A 347 1.12 -3.53 -5.34
C TRP A 347 2.01 -4.74 -5.68
N VAL A 348 1.48 -5.61 -6.54
CA VAL A 348 2.21 -6.59 -7.36
C VAL A 348 1.86 -6.34 -8.82
N ASP A 349 2.83 -6.48 -9.72
CA ASP A 349 2.65 -6.28 -11.15
C ASP A 349 3.29 -7.39 -11.98
N VAL A 350 2.53 -7.91 -12.94
CA VAL A 350 3.00 -8.88 -13.93
C VAL A 350 2.99 -8.22 -15.28
N TYR A 351 4.19 -8.03 -15.87
CA TYR A 351 4.40 -7.39 -17.17
C TYR A 351 5.22 -8.29 -18.09
N ASP A 352 4.69 -8.61 -19.28
CA ASP A 352 5.33 -9.55 -20.23
C ASP A 352 6.25 -8.88 -21.26
N GLY A 353 6.51 -7.59 -21.11
CA GLY A 353 7.27 -6.77 -22.05
C GLY A 353 6.40 -5.98 -23.03
N LYS A 354 5.10 -6.23 -23.08
CA LYS A 354 4.12 -5.53 -23.93
C LYS A 354 2.92 -5.00 -23.16
N TYR A 355 2.39 -5.81 -22.25
CA TYR A 355 1.20 -5.48 -21.48
C TYR A 355 1.33 -6.02 -20.05
N GLY A 356 0.87 -5.27 -19.10
CA GLY A 356 0.92 -5.61 -17.67
C GLY A 356 -0.43 -5.47 -16.99
N VAL A 357 -0.55 -6.18 -15.88
CA VAL A 357 -1.67 -6.05 -14.96
C VAL A 357 -1.14 -6.01 -13.53
N ALA A 358 -1.39 -4.92 -12.86
CA ALA A 358 -1.09 -4.78 -11.44
C ALA A 358 -2.35 -4.99 -10.58
N ILE A 359 -2.14 -5.62 -9.42
CA ILE A 359 -3.10 -5.65 -8.31
C ILE A 359 -2.54 -4.80 -7.19
N LEU A 360 -3.24 -3.70 -6.90
CA LEU A 360 -2.89 -2.76 -5.83
C LEU A 360 -3.81 -2.98 -4.63
N ASN A 361 -3.37 -2.62 -3.42
CA ASN A 361 -4.21 -2.74 -2.22
C ASN A 361 -3.84 -1.72 -1.14
N ASP A 362 -4.72 -1.56 -0.15
CA ASP A 362 -4.57 -0.62 0.96
C ASP A 362 -4.00 -1.24 2.25
N CYS A 363 -4.09 -2.57 2.44
CA CYS A 363 -3.70 -3.20 3.70
C CYS A 363 -3.49 -4.73 3.63
N LYS A 364 -3.39 -5.31 2.43
CA LYS A 364 -3.23 -6.76 2.23
C LYS A 364 -1.85 -7.07 1.68
N TYR A 365 -1.07 -7.87 2.38
CA TYR A 365 0.34 -8.11 2.08
C TYR A 365 0.61 -9.46 1.43
N GLY A 366 -0.26 -10.47 1.65
CA GLY A 366 -0.07 -11.83 1.16
C GLY A 366 -0.56 -12.01 -0.28
N HIS A 367 0.31 -12.49 -1.15
CA HIS A 367 0.01 -12.77 -2.55
C HIS A 367 0.52 -14.15 -2.96
N ARG A 368 -0.17 -14.78 -3.90
CA ARG A 368 0.37 -15.87 -4.71
C ARG A 368 0.37 -15.43 -6.18
N VAL A 369 1.54 -15.47 -6.80
CA VAL A 369 1.69 -15.13 -8.22
C VAL A 369 2.44 -16.28 -8.89
N LYS A 370 1.72 -17.29 -9.32
CA LYS A 370 2.24 -18.54 -9.88
C LYS A 370 1.25 -19.10 -10.91
N ASP A 371 1.74 -19.81 -11.91
CA ASP A 371 0.94 -20.61 -12.81
C ASP A 371 -0.17 -19.81 -13.56
N GLY A 372 0.12 -18.60 -14.00
CA GLY A 372 -0.86 -17.71 -14.66
C GLY A 372 -1.85 -17.04 -13.73
N LEU A 373 -1.71 -17.20 -12.41
CA LEU A 373 -2.61 -16.67 -11.39
C LEU A 373 -1.94 -15.54 -10.60
N ILE A 374 -2.65 -14.43 -10.45
CA ILE A 374 -2.41 -13.44 -9.40
C ILE A 374 -3.53 -13.60 -8.36
N SER A 375 -3.19 -13.90 -7.12
CA SER A 375 -4.16 -14.14 -6.05
C SER A 375 -3.81 -13.32 -4.82
N LEU A 376 -4.67 -12.36 -4.46
CA LEU A 376 -4.57 -11.56 -3.26
C LEU A 376 -5.20 -12.30 -2.08
N ASN A 377 -4.44 -12.57 -1.02
CA ASN A 377 -4.96 -13.20 0.18
C ASN A 377 -5.56 -12.14 1.12
N CYS A 378 -6.89 -12.03 1.12
CA CYS A 378 -7.61 -10.99 1.85
C CYS A 378 -7.75 -11.29 3.34
N LEU A 379 -8.10 -12.54 3.68
CA LEU A 379 -8.31 -13.00 5.05
C LEU A 379 -7.95 -14.48 5.17
N ARG A 380 -7.49 -14.85 6.36
CA ARG A 380 -7.40 -16.26 6.79
C ARG A 380 -7.83 -16.35 8.26
N SER A 381 -8.32 -17.51 8.65
CA SER A 381 -8.83 -17.72 10.00
C SER A 381 -8.11 -18.90 10.68
N PRO A 382 -6.85 -18.74 11.08
CA PRO A 382 -6.19 -19.70 11.94
C PRO A 382 -6.89 -19.75 13.29
N VAL A 383 -6.57 -20.77 14.10
CA VAL A 383 -7.17 -20.95 15.44
C VAL A 383 -6.14 -21.05 16.54
N TYR A 384 -4.88 -20.92 16.25
CA TYR A 384 -3.79 -20.97 17.22
C TYR A 384 -2.71 -19.94 16.87
N PRO A 385 -2.26 -19.12 17.84
CA PRO A 385 -2.67 -19.13 19.26
C PRO A 385 -4.00 -18.40 19.55
N ASP A 386 -4.53 -17.61 18.62
CA ASP A 386 -5.84 -16.95 18.74
C ASP A 386 -6.93 -17.79 18.05
N LYS A 387 -7.89 -18.29 18.84
CA LYS A 387 -9.01 -19.11 18.35
C LYS A 387 -10.01 -18.34 17.49
N THR A 388 -9.97 -17.01 17.53
CA THR A 388 -10.93 -16.12 16.86
C THR A 388 -10.30 -15.23 15.80
N ALA A 389 -9.04 -15.51 15.48
CA ALA A 389 -8.27 -14.73 14.51
C ALA A 389 -9.07 -14.46 13.21
N ASP A 390 -9.06 -13.20 12.77
CA ASP A 390 -9.75 -12.69 11.58
C ASP A 390 -11.27 -12.87 11.53
N ARG A 391 -11.94 -13.24 12.63
CA ARG A 391 -13.40 -13.24 12.68
C ARG A 391 -13.95 -11.83 12.93
N GLY A 392 -15.09 -11.51 12.32
CA GLY A 392 -15.80 -10.24 12.46
C GLY A 392 -15.76 -9.39 11.19
N GLU A 393 -15.88 -8.07 11.35
CA GLU A 393 -16.01 -7.13 10.24
C GLU A 393 -14.64 -6.69 9.72
N HIS A 394 -14.50 -6.67 8.39
CA HIS A 394 -13.32 -6.22 7.69
C HIS A 394 -13.68 -5.30 6.52
N PHE A 395 -12.89 -4.24 6.37
CA PHE A 395 -13.00 -3.29 5.28
C PHE A 395 -11.64 -3.16 4.60
N PHE A 396 -11.59 -3.33 3.29
CA PHE A 396 -10.37 -3.15 2.53
C PHE A 396 -10.66 -2.79 1.08
N THR A 397 -9.70 -2.13 0.46
CA THR A 397 -9.77 -1.73 -0.94
C THR A 397 -8.59 -2.33 -1.69
N TYR A 398 -8.86 -2.77 -2.91
CA TYR A 398 -7.82 -3.08 -3.89
C TYR A 398 -8.17 -2.45 -5.23
N ALA A 399 -7.22 -2.43 -6.14
CA ALA A 399 -7.44 -1.95 -7.49
C ALA A 399 -6.81 -2.88 -8.52
N ILE A 400 -7.38 -2.88 -9.71
CA ILE A 400 -6.85 -3.58 -10.88
C ILE A 400 -6.39 -2.49 -11.85
N TYR A 401 -5.11 -2.52 -12.22
CA TYR A 401 -4.51 -1.57 -13.14
C TYR A 401 -3.89 -2.28 -14.34
N PRO A 402 -4.63 -2.37 -15.46
CA PRO A 402 -4.09 -2.81 -16.75
C PRO A 402 -3.25 -1.67 -17.37
N HIS A 403 -2.09 -1.99 -17.98
CA HIS A 403 -1.25 -0.98 -18.61
C HIS A 403 -0.36 -1.57 -19.72
N SER A 404 0.05 -0.74 -20.68
CA SER A 404 0.94 -1.10 -21.79
C SER A 404 2.37 -0.55 -21.63
N LYS A 405 2.62 0.30 -20.62
CA LYS A 405 3.96 0.83 -20.34
C LYS A 405 4.72 -0.11 -19.41
N LYS A 406 6.05 0.00 -19.37
CA LYS A 406 6.84 -0.67 -18.33
C LYS A 406 6.36 -0.21 -16.95
N PRO A 407 6.42 -1.08 -15.91
CA PRO A 407 5.88 -0.77 -14.59
C PRO A 407 6.31 0.59 -14.05
N MET A 408 7.61 0.88 -14.04
CA MET A 408 8.15 2.12 -13.48
C MET A 408 7.99 3.36 -14.40
N GLU A 409 7.60 3.18 -15.66
CA GLU A 409 7.26 4.24 -16.61
C GLU A 409 5.74 4.49 -16.67
N SER A 410 4.96 3.68 -15.96
CA SER A 410 3.49 3.76 -15.87
C SER A 410 3.06 4.59 -14.65
N GLU A 411 1.75 4.72 -14.43
CA GLU A 411 1.22 5.38 -13.23
C GLU A 411 1.14 4.44 -12.00
N LEU A 412 1.74 3.24 -12.06
CA LEU A 412 1.64 2.21 -11.04
C LEU A 412 1.99 2.72 -9.63
N VAL A 413 3.15 3.36 -9.49
CA VAL A 413 3.64 3.88 -8.21
C VAL A 413 2.70 4.97 -7.68
N LYS A 414 2.32 5.93 -8.55
CA LYS A 414 1.37 7.01 -8.22
C LYS A 414 0.03 6.46 -7.72
N ILE A 415 -0.58 5.52 -8.47
CA ILE A 415 -1.86 4.89 -8.09
C ILE A 415 -1.71 4.16 -6.74
N GLY A 416 -0.58 3.49 -6.50
CA GLY A 416 -0.26 2.86 -5.23
C GLY A 416 -0.27 3.85 -4.06
N TYR A 417 0.32 5.03 -4.23
CA TYR A 417 0.29 6.10 -3.23
C TYR A 417 -1.11 6.70 -3.07
N GLU A 418 -1.81 7.00 -4.16
CA GLU A 418 -3.16 7.58 -4.11
C GLU A 418 -4.18 6.66 -3.43
N LEU A 419 -4.15 5.35 -3.73
CA LEU A 419 -5.02 4.36 -3.11
C LEU A 419 -4.81 4.27 -1.59
N ASN A 420 -3.57 4.43 -1.15
CA ASN A 420 -3.18 4.38 0.25
C ASN A 420 -3.34 5.71 0.99
N ASN A 421 -3.50 6.84 0.29
CA ASN A 421 -3.64 8.18 0.87
C ASN A 421 -4.90 8.88 0.33
N PRO A 422 -6.09 8.56 0.88
CA PRO A 422 -7.35 9.17 0.43
C PRO A 422 -7.32 10.70 0.59
N LEU A 423 -7.93 11.39 -0.36
CA LEU A 423 -8.05 12.86 -0.34
C LEU A 423 -8.80 13.31 0.91
N ARG A 424 -8.29 14.36 1.57
CA ARG A 424 -8.95 14.99 2.71
C ARG A 424 -9.48 16.36 2.32
N ILE A 425 -10.72 16.63 2.74
CA ILE A 425 -11.43 17.88 2.49
C ILE A 425 -11.79 18.52 3.82
N TYR A 426 -11.54 19.83 3.94
CA TYR A 426 -11.82 20.63 5.12
C TYR A 426 -12.64 21.87 4.77
N LYS A 427 -13.37 22.40 5.76
CA LYS A 427 -14.06 23.68 5.65
C LYS A 427 -13.08 24.84 5.84
N GLY A 428 -13.24 25.91 5.06
CA GLY A 428 -12.38 27.10 5.05
C GLY A 428 -11.65 27.26 3.73
N SER A 429 -10.58 28.03 3.74
CA SER A 429 -9.64 28.16 2.62
C SER A 429 -8.21 27.97 3.11
N LEU A 430 -7.41 27.27 2.32
CA LEU A 430 -5.99 27.05 2.55
C LEU A 430 -5.31 26.88 1.19
N ASP A 431 -4.20 27.59 0.99
CA ASP A 431 -3.31 27.46 -0.16
C ASP A 431 -1.89 27.15 0.33
N ILE A 432 -1.47 25.91 0.16
CA ILE A 432 -0.10 25.47 0.44
C ILE A 432 0.53 25.12 -0.88
N LYS A 433 1.70 25.68 -1.14
CA LYS A 433 2.56 25.33 -2.28
C LYS A 433 3.62 24.30 -1.84
N PRO A 434 4.07 23.43 -2.75
CA PRO A 434 5.17 22.53 -2.45
C PRO A 434 6.41 23.29 -1.98
N ILE A 435 6.97 22.89 -0.85
CA ILE A 435 8.22 23.49 -0.35
C ILE A 435 9.46 22.87 -0.99
N PHE A 436 9.31 21.66 -1.55
CA PHE A 436 10.31 20.98 -2.35
C PHE A 436 9.66 20.38 -3.59
N ASN A 437 10.41 20.35 -4.69
CA ASN A 437 10.04 19.64 -5.92
C ASN A 437 11.25 18.90 -6.47
N CYS A 438 11.02 17.75 -7.08
CA CYS A 438 12.02 17.02 -7.85
C CYS A 438 11.61 17.00 -9.32
N ASP A 439 12.56 17.20 -10.25
CA ASP A 439 12.30 17.20 -11.69
C ASP A 439 12.31 15.81 -12.32
N ASN A 440 12.63 14.77 -11.55
CA ASN A 440 12.73 13.39 -12.01
C ASN A 440 11.74 12.49 -11.28
N SER A 441 10.83 11.87 -12.00
CA SER A 441 9.77 11.00 -11.46
C SER A 441 10.28 9.71 -10.79
N ASN A 442 11.54 9.32 -10.98
CA ASN A 442 12.13 8.20 -10.27
C ASN A 442 12.49 8.53 -8.82
N ILE A 443 12.52 9.82 -8.46
CA ILE A 443 12.78 10.26 -7.09
C ILE A 443 11.48 10.66 -6.43
N ILE A 444 11.19 10.04 -5.29
CA ILE A 444 10.01 10.34 -4.49
C ILE A 444 10.44 11.06 -3.22
N ILE A 445 9.84 12.22 -2.96
CA ILE A 445 9.92 12.86 -1.65
C ILE A 445 8.95 12.12 -0.74
N GLU A 446 9.48 11.24 0.11
CA GLU A 446 8.65 10.36 0.95
C GLU A 446 8.09 11.09 2.16
N THR A 447 8.89 11.91 2.84
CA THR A 447 8.42 12.63 4.03
C THR A 447 9.11 13.97 4.22
N VAL A 448 8.38 14.89 4.84
CA VAL A 448 8.85 16.21 5.28
C VAL A 448 8.41 16.41 6.72
N PHE A 449 9.36 16.66 7.63
CA PHE A 449 9.09 16.86 9.05
C PHE A 449 10.11 17.80 9.70
N VAL A 450 9.89 18.16 10.96
CA VAL A 450 10.87 18.94 11.75
C VAL A 450 11.62 17.99 12.67
N ASN A 451 12.97 18.00 12.59
CA ASN A 451 13.81 17.18 13.46
C ASN A 451 14.01 17.82 14.85
N ASP A 452 14.67 17.09 15.78
CA ASP A 452 14.89 17.54 17.16
C ASP A 452 15.77 18.79 17.28
N LYS A 453 16.49 19.16 16.20
CA LYS A 453 17.28 20.41 16.12
C LYS A 453 16.45 21.60 15.66
N GLY A 454 15.14 21.41 15.37
CA GLY A 454 14.26 22.43 14.80
C GLY A 454 14.49 22.71 13.31
N ASN A 455 15.24 21.87 12.61
CA ASN A 455 15.48 21.98 11.18
C ASN A 455 14.43 21.16 10.40
N ILE A 456 14.11 21.61 9.18
CA ILE A 456 13.22 20.82 8.31
C ILE A 456 14.02 19.66 7.73
N ALA A 457 13.51 18.46 7.90
CA ALA A 457 14.05 17.24 7.32
C ALA A 457 13.21 16.83 6.10
N VAL A 458 13.90 16.47 5.01
CA VAL A 458 13.28 15.94 3.78
C VAL A 458 13.92 14.60 3.48
N ARG A 459 13.11 13.54 3.43
CA ARG A 459 13.61 12.22 3.06
C ARG A 459 13.06 11.84 1.70
N MET A 460 13.94 11.39 0.82
CA MET A 460 13.63 11.01 -0.53
C MET A 460 14.33 9.71 -0.91
N TYR A 461 13.81 9.02 -1.91
CA TYR A 461 14.42 7.78 -2.40
C TYR A 461 14.25 7.60 -3.89
N GLU A 462 15.17 6.82 -4.50
CA GLU A 462 15.08 6.38 -5.89
C GLU A 462 14.21 5.12 -5.98
N THR A 463 13.15 5.12 -6.82
CA THR A 463 12.15 4.05 -6.83
C THR A 463 12.26 3.08 -8.01
N ALA A 464 12.99 3.41 -9.09
CA ALA A 464 13.07 2.61 -10.31
C ALA A 464 14.19 1.55 -10.32
N GLY A 465 15.08 1.57 -9.31
CA GLY A 465 16.23 0.66 -9.23
C GLY A 465 17.33 0.98 -10.23
N ILE A 466 17.49 2.24 -10.62
CA ILE A 466 18.52 2.70 -11.55
C ILE A 466 19.30 3.89 -10.99
N LYS A 467 20.50 4.12 -11.53
CA LYS A 467 21.23 5.36 -11.22
C LYS A 467 20.49 6.55 -11.79
N THR A 468 20.04 7.48 -10.95
CA THR A 468 19.25 8.65 -11.32
C THR A 468 19.97 9.93 -10.93
N VAL A 469 19.96 10.93 -11.81
CA VAL A 469 20.37 12.30 -11.50
C VAL A 469 19.12 13.17 -11.53
N ALA A 470 18.95 13.99 -10.51
CA ALA A 470 17.76 14.82 -10.37
C ALA A 470 18.11 16.20 -9.80
N ARG A 471 17.35 17.22 -10.20
CA ARG A 471 17.35 18.53 -9.55
C ARG A 471 16.26 18.54 -8.49
N VAL A 472 16.65 18.88 -7.26
CA VAL A 472 15.74 19.14 -6.15
C VAL A 472 15.66 20.64 -5.91
N LYS A 473 14.50 21.22 -6.16
CA LYS A 473 14.26 22.64 -5.95
C LYS A 473 13.63 22.88 -4.58
N ALA A 474 14.29 23.67 -3.74
CA ALA A 474 13.70 24.20 -2.52
C ALA A 474 12.95 25.51 -2.85
N ASN A 475 11.65 25.58 -2.54
CA ASN A 475 10.80 26.75 -2.78
C ASN A 475 10.62 27.59 -1.50
N ILE A 476 11.53 27.47 -0.56
CA ILE A 476 11.58 28.20 0.72
C ILE A 476 12.94 28.85 0.88
N ASN A 477 12.99 29.95 1.64
CA ASN A 477 14.26 30.53 2.05
C ASN A 477 14.95 29.66 3.09
N PHE A 478 16.23 29.43 2.96
CA PHE A 478 17.05 28.66 3.88
C PHE A 478 18.45 29.29 4.06
N ILE A 479 19.05 29.02 5.20
CA ILE A 479 20.45 29.40 5.51
C ILE A 479 21.41 28.37 4.90
N SER A 480 21.08 27.09 5.06
CA SER A 480 21.89 25.99 4.52
C SER A 480 21.05 24.73 4.29
N VAL A 481 21.48 23.91 3.32
CA VAL A 481 20.99 22.55 3.10
C VAL A 481 22.19 21.61 3.14
N LYS A 482 22.08 20.53 3.93
CA LYS A 482 23.09 19.48 4.05
C LYS A 482 22.43 18.12 3.77
N GLN A 483 23.17 17.23 3.11
CA GLN A 483 22.79 15.82 3.11
C GLN A 483 23.35 15.17 4.39
N THR A 484 22.52 14.38 5.08
CA THR A 484 22.87 13.66 6.30
C THR A 484 22.52 12.18 6.16
N ASP A 485 22.93 11.37 7.13
CA ASP A 485 22.34 10.06 7.36
C ASP A 485 20.94 10.19 8.02
N MET A 486 20.28 9.06 8.29
CA MET A 486 18.93 9.05 8.87
C MET A 486 18.88 9.56 10.32
N LEU A 487 20.04 9.63 11.01
CA LEU A 487 20.17 10.12 12.38
C LEU A 487 20.56 11.60 12.44
N PHE A 488 20.61 12.28 11.29
CA PHE A 488 21.05 13.67 11.15
C PHE A 488 22.49 13.89 11.59
N GLU A 489 23.34 12.88 11.35
CA GLU A 489 24.80 12.89 11.54
C GLU A 489 25.49 12.90 10.17
N ASN A 490 26.84 12.99 10.19
CA ASN A 490 27.66 12.91 8.98
C ASN A 490 27.25 13.90 7.86
N ALA A 491 26.93 15.14 8.26
CA ALA A 491 26.44 16.17 7.33
C ALA A 491 27.50 16.56 6.29
N VAL A 492 27.12 16.52 5.03
CA VAL A 492 27.94 16.92 3.88
C VAL A 492 27.25 17.97 3.03
N ASP A 493 28.00 18.77 2.31
CA ASP A 493 27.43 19.68 1.32
C ASP A 493 26.79 18.92 0.19
N VAL A 494 25.70 19.45 -0.33
CA VAL A 494 24.93 18.83 -1.43
C VAL A 494 24.66 19.87 -2.51
N ASP A 495 24.87 19.45 -3.77
CA ASP A 495 24.42 20.20 -4.95
C ASP A 495 22.99 19.77 -5.27
N LEU A 496 22.03 20.66 -4.99
CA LEU A 496 20.61 20.40 -5.27
C LEU A 496 20.29 20.40 -6.77
N ASP A 497 21.11 21.04 -7.61
CA ASP A 497 20.89 21.09 -9.05
C ASP A 497 21.29 19.79 -9.77
N ALA A 498 22.11 18.92 -9.12
CA ALA A 498 22.62 17.68 -9.73
C ALA A 498 22.78 16.55 -8.70
N MET A 499 21.75 16.29 -7.91
CA MET A 499 21.76 15.18 -6.94
C MET A 499 21.80 13.84 -7.66
N THR A 500 22.82 13.04 -7.36
CA THR A 500 22.94 11.68 -7.90
C THR A 500 22.46 10.65 -6.88
N PHE A 501 21.56 9.77 -7.30
CA PHE A 501 21.06 8.65 -6.51
C PHE A 501 21.54 7.33 -7.12
N LYS A 502 21.96 6.40 -6.26
CA LYS A 502 22.16 4.99 -6.63
C LYS A 502 20.80 4.29 -6.70
N PRO A 503 20.73 3.09 -7.32
CA PRO A 503 19.50 2.28 -7.29
C PRO A 503 18.98 2.12 -5.85
N PHE A 504 17.71 2.48 -5.64
CA PHE A 504 17.00 2.41 -4.34
C PHE A 504 17.65 3.19 -3.19
N GLU A 505 18.50 4.18 -3.50
CA GLU A 505 19.15 4.98 -2.48
C GLU A 505 18.18 5.91 -1.78
N ILE A 506 18.23 5.90 -0.44
CA ILE A 506 17.50 6.83 0.41
C ILE A 506 18.46 7.97 0.80
N LYS A 507 18.01 9.21 0.63
CA LYS A 507 18.75 10.41 1.04
C LYS A 507 17.92 11.25 2.01
N THR A 508 18.59 11.81 3.01
CA THR A 508 17.99 12.75 3.95
C THR A 508 18.68 14.11 3.79
N LEU A 509 17.87 15.15 3.58
CA LEU A 509 18.32 16.53 3.60
C LEU A 509 17.89 17.18 4.92
N GLU A 510 18.82 17.89 5.55
CA GLU A 510 18.55 18.77 6.69
C GLU A 510 18.62 20.21 6.21
N VAL A 511 17.54 20.96 6.38
CA VAL A 511 17.36 22.33 5.88
C VAL A 511 17.22 23.26 7.06
N LYS A 512 18.23 24.12 7.25
CA LYS A 512 18.25 25.17 8.28
C LYS A 512 17.65 26.46 7.70
N ARG A 513 16.63 27.00 8.39
CA ARG A 513 15.99 28.26 8.04
C ARG A 513 16.53 29.42 8.86
#